data_c0ab25d37403f13dae5b755afe9ac8be
#
_entry.id   c0ab25d37403f13dae5b755afe9ac8be
#
_cell.length_a   1.000
_cell.length_b   1.000
_cell.length_c   1.000
_cell.angle_alpha   90.00
_cell.angle_beta   90.00
_cell.angle_gamma   90.00
#
_symmetry.space_group_name_H-M   'P 1'
#
loop_
_entity.id
_entity.type
_entity.pdbx_description
1 polymer ?
#
loop_
_entity_poly.entity_id
_entity_poly.type
_entity_poly.pdbx_seq_one_letter_code
_entity_poly.pdbx_strand_id
1 'polypeptide(L)'
;MRTTPVARPAPRDRGFTLVEVLVALTIVALCLAAGLRAAGAMTSNSDRLAINSLAQWCAENELTEMRLTKVFPGIGDNSVSCSQLGRDFSVKMIVRGTPNPNFRRVEAQVFDDKDRPLLTITTIVGRNS
;
A
#
# COMPACT_ATOMS: atom_id res chain seq x y z
N MET A 1 14.62 63.06 -56.94
CA MET A 1 13.72 61.99 -56.48
C MET A 1 13.86 61.86 -54.95
N ARG A 2 12.83 62.32 -54.21
CA ARG A 2 12.80 62.17 -52.75
C ARG A 2 12.05 60.89 -52.42
N THR A 3 12.78 59.90 -51.84
CA THR A 3 12.18 58.69 -51.31
C THR A 3 11.66 58.96 -49.90
N THR A 4 10.33 58.93 -49.76
CA THR A 4 9.65 58.99 -48.45
C THR A 4 9.83 57.66 -47.72
N PRO A 5 10.27 57.64 -46.45
CA PRO A 5 10.36 56.40 -45.68
C PRO A 5 8.93 55.92 -45.31
N VAL A 6 8.63 54.69 -45.66
CA VAL A 6 7.40 54.00 -45.23
C VAL A 6 7.53 53.69 -43.75
N ALA A 7 6.72 54.34 -42.90
CA ALA A 7 6.66 54.06 -41.49
C ALA A 7 6.05 52.65 -41.29
N ARG A 8 6.81 51.72 -40.68
CA ARG A 8 6.29 50.42 -40.24
C ARG A 8 5.31 50.63 -39.09
N PRO A 9 4.10 50.04 -39.14
CA PRO A 9 3.19 50.13 -38.05
C PRO A 9 3.79 49.43 -36.81
N ALA A 10 3.79 50.11 -35.67
CA ALA A 10 4.21 49.56 -34.40
C ALA A 10 3.36 48.32 -33.99
N PRO A 11 3.96 47.25 -33.44
CA PRO A 11 3.19 46.12 -32.96
C PRO A 11 2.19 46.60 -31.88
N ARG A 12 0.92 46.34 -32.09
CA ARG A 12 -0.11 46.58 -31.07
C ARG A 12 0.13 45.57 -29.96
N ASP A 13 0.63 46.01 -28.83
CA ASP A 13 0.66 45.25 -27.60
C ASP A 13 -0.79 44.94 -27.18
N ARG A 14 -1.21 43.69 -27.37
CA ARG A 14 -2.48 43.18 -26.89
C ARG A 14 -2.29 42.71 -25.46
N GLY A 15 -2.83 43.43 -24.49
CA GLY A 15 -2.95 42.98 -23.12
C GLY A 15 -4.00 41.88 -22.97
N PHE A 16 -3.89 41.08 -21.89
CA PHE A 16 -4.88 40.06 -21.53
C PHE A 16 -6.17 40.67 -21.04
N THR A 17 -7.30 40.03 -21.33
CA THR A 17 -8.58 40.42 -20.77
C THR A 17 -8.76 39.90 -19.35
N LEU A 18 -9.56 40.58 -18.52
CA LEU A 18 -9.89 40.14 -17.16
C LEU A 18 -10.49 38.72 -17.13
N VAL A 19 -11.37 38.42 -18.09
CA VAL A 19 -11.99 37.08 -18.20
C VAL A 19 -10.96 36.02 -18.52
N GLU A 20 -10.00 36.30 -19.38
CA GLU A 20 -8.92 35.36 -19.73
C GLU A 20 -8.05 35.00 -18.51
N VAL A 21 -7.71 35.98 -17.69
CA VAL A 21 -6.98 35.76 -16.42
C VAL A 21 -7.80 34.94 -15.45
N LEU A 22 -9.09 35.20 -15.30
CA LEU A 22 -9.99 34.42 -14.42
C LEU A 22 -10.11 32.97 -14.87
N VAL A 23 -10.26 32.73 -16.18
CA VAL A 23 -10.30 31.36 -16.72
C VAL A 23 -8.99 30.64 -16.48
N ALA A 24 -7.85 31.29 -16.73
CA ALA A 24 -6.53 30.69 -16.48
C ALA A 24 -6.33 30.33 -15.03
N LEU A 25 -6.70 31.21 -14.08
CA LEU A 25 -6.61 30.93 -12.65
C LEU A 25 -7.52 29.77 -12.23
N THR A 26 -8.72 29.67 -12.79
CA THR A 26 -9.65 28.57 -12.51
C THR A 26 -9.06 27.24 -12.96
N ILE A 27 -8.48 27.18 -14.16
CA ILE A 27 -7.83 25.96 -14.66
C ILE A 27 -6.66 25.56 -13.76
N VAL A 28 -5.80 26.50 -13.39
CA VAL A 28 -4.65 26.23 -12.50
C VAL A 28 -5.14 25.74 -11.15
N ALA A 29 -6.17 26.35 -10.56
CA ALA A 29 -6.72 25.93 -9.28
C ALA A 29 -7.26 24.49 -9.33
N LEU A 30 -7.98 24.12 -10.40
CA LEU A 30 -8.49 22.77 -10.60
C LEU A 30 -7.35 21.74 -10.75
N CYS A 31 -6.32 22.07 -11.52
CA CYS A 31 -5.15 21.21 -11.70
C CYS A 31 -4.40 20.98 -10.39
N LEU A 32 -4.20 22.03 -9.58
CA LEU A 32 -3.56 21.92 -8.28
C LEU A 32 -4.39 21.08 -7.31
N ALA A 33 -5.69 21.29 -7.25
CA ALA A 33 -6.60 20.50 -6.40
C ALA A 33 -6.57 19.00 -6.77
N ALA A 34 -6.57 18.68 -8.07
CA ALA A 34 -6.46 17.31 -8.54
C ALA A 34 -5.10 16.68 -8.19
N GLY A 35 -4.00 17.43 -8.35
CA GLY A 35 -2.65 17.00 -8.02
C GLY A 35 -2.47 16.69 -6.53
N LEU A 36 -2.99 17.54 -5.65
CA LEU A 36 -2.95 17.32 -4.20
C LEU A 36 -3.73 16.08 -3.77
N ARG A 37 -4.88 15.81 -4.37
CA ARG A 37 -5.65 14.58 -4.11
C ARG A 37 -4.90 13.33 -4.56
N ALA A 38 -4.27 13.36 -5.71
CA ALA A 38 -3.47 12.24 -6.21
C ALA A 38 -2.27 11.96 -5.31
N ALA A 39 -1.56 13.00 -4.86
CA ALA A 39 -0.43 12.87 -3.94
C ALA A 39 -0.86 12.26 -2.59
N GLY A 40 -1.98 12.71 -2.03
CA GLY A 40 -2.53 12.17 -0.79
C GLY A 40 -2.89 10.68 -0.89
N ALA A 41 -3.48 10.26 -2.01
CA ALA A 41 -3.80 8.86 -2.27
C ALA A 41 -2.54 7.98 -2.35
N MET A 42 -1.47 8.46 -3.00
CA MET A 42 -0.20 7.75 -3.08
C MET A 42 0.43 7.53 -1.71
N THR A 43 0.43 8.55 -0.85
CA THR A 43 0.98 8.44 0.50
C THR A 43 0.23 7.41 1.34
N SER A 44 -1.10 7.44 1.33
CA SER A 44 -1.91 6.48 2.10
C SER A 44 -1.77 5.04 1.59
N ASN A 45 -1.58 4.84 0.29
CA ASN A 45 -1.30 3.53 -0.28
C ASN A 45 0.07 3.00 0.13
N SER A 46 1.09 3.86 0.16
CA SER A 46 2.43 3.48 0.61
C SER A 46 2.44 3.02 2.07
N ASP A 47 1.72 3.70 2.96
CA ASP A 47 1.58 3.30 4.35
C ASP A 47 0.91 1.93 4.51
N ARG A 48 -0.15 1.68 3.74
CA ARG A 48 -0.84 0.37 3.75
C ARG A 48 0.07 -0.75 3.25
N LEU A 49 0.83 -0.50 2.19
CA LEU A 49 1.79 -1.48 1.66
C LEU A 49 2.87 -1.79 2.70
N ALA A 50 3.41 -0.78 3.38
CA ALA A 50 4.39 -0.97 4.44
C ALA A 50 3.84 -1.84 5.59
N ILE A 51 2.63 -1.54 6.07
CA ILE A 51 1.98 -2.31 7.14
C ILE A 51 1.75 -3.77 6.69
N ASN A 52 1.25 -3.99 5.48
CA ASN A 52 1.02 -5.33 4.97
C ASN A 52 2.32 -6.12 4.80
N SER A 53 3.41 -5.48 4.37
CA SER A 53 4.71 -6.14 4.28
C SER A 53 5.25 -6.56 5.64
N LEU A 54 5.11 -5.72 6.67
CA LEU A 54 5.51 -6.06 8.03
C LEU A 54 4.65 -7.20 8.60
N ALA A 55 3.35 -7.16 8.36
CA ALA A 55 2.43 -8.22 8.76
C ALA A 55 2.77 -9.56 8.06
N GLN A 56 3.13 -9.51 6.77
CA GLN A 56 3.56 -10.68 6.03
C GLN A 56 4.83 -11.27 6.62
N TRP A 57 5.82 -10.47 6.97
CA TRP A 57 7.03 -10.96 7.63
C TRP A 57 6.74 -11.63 8.97
N CYS A 58 5.81 -11.09 9.76
CA CYS A 58 5.38 -11.74 10.97
C CYS A 58 4.79 -13.15 10.72
N ALA A 59 3.87 -13.27 9.75
CA ALA A 59 3.29 -14.55 9.39
C ALA A 59 4.33 -15.56 8.87
N GLU A 60 5.22 -15.10 7.97
CA GLU A 60 6.27 -15.94 7.38
C GLU A 60 7.28 -16.41 8.43
N ASN A 61 7.65 -15.57 9.39
CA ASN A 61 8.55 -15.94 10.48
C ASN A 61 7.95 -17.06 11.33
N GLU A 62 6.68 -16.94 11.73
CA GLU A 62 5.99 -17.98 12.52
C GLU A 62 5.87 -19.30 11.74
N LEU A 63 5.50 -19.22 10.45
CA LEU A 63 5.43 -20.42 9.61
C LEU A 63 6.79 -21.06 9.37
N THR A 64 7.84 -20.24 9.27
CA THR A 64 9.23 -20.72 9.10
C THR A 64 9.74 -21.36 10.38
N GLU A 65 9.51 -20.76 11.53
CA GLU A 65 9.86 -21.33 12.83
C GLU A 65 9.20 -22.70 13.02
N MET A 66 7.93 -22.83 12.69
CA MET A 66 7.22 -24.10 12.72
C MET A 66 7.90 -25.18 11.85
N ARG A 67 8.39 -24.80 10.67
CA ARG A 67 9.10 -25.73 9.77
C ARG A 67 10.48 -26.09 10.30
N LEU A 68 11.21 -25.13 10.83
CA LEU A 68 12.57 -25.33 11.34
C LEU A 68 12.60 -26.22 12.59
N THR A 69 11.62 -26.06 13.46
CA THR A 69 11.50 -26.89 14.67
C THR A 69 11.09 -28.34 14.35
N LYS A 70 10.65 -28.61 13.12
CA LYS A 70 10.18 -29.95 12.67
C LYS A 70 9.10 -30.57 13.56
N VAL A 71 8.38 -29.75 14.33
CA VAL A 71 7.27 -30.18 15.16
C VAL A 71 6.02 -30.23 14.30
N PHE A 72 5.43 -31.42 14.17
CA PHE A 72 4.16 -31.57 13.47
C PHE A 72 3.06 -30.91 14.30
N PRO A 73 2.41 -29.84 13.80
CA PRO A 73 1.50 -29.04 14.62
C PRO A 73 0.24 -29.80 15.00
N GLY A 74 -0.15 -29.70 16.26
CA GLY A 74 -1.46 -30.19 16.73
C GLY A 74 -2.61 -29.38 16.14
N ILE A 75 -3.78 -30.02 15.98
CA ILE A 75 -4.99 -29.32 15.55
C ILE A 75 -5.43 -28.37 16.66
N GLY A 76 -5.70 -27.13 16.34
CA GLY A 76 -6.14 -26.10 17.28
C GLY A 76 -5.79 -24.70 16.82
N ASP A 77 -6.12 -23.75 17.67
CA ASP A 77 -5.84 -22.34 17.45
C ASP A 77 -4.82 -21.86 18.49
N ASN A 78 -3.83 -21.11 18.05
CA ASN A 78 -2.83 -20.46 18.91
C ASN A 78 -2.63 -19.02 18.44
N SER A 79 -2.25 -18.13 19.35
CA SER A 79 -1.96 -16.73 19.02
C SER A 79 -0.59 -16.36 19.56
N VAL A 80 0.21 -15.71 18.72
CA VAL A 80 1.56 -15.23 19.03
C VAL A 80 1.63 -13.74 18.74
N SER A 81 2.28 -12.99 19.61
CA SER A 81 2.58 -11.57 19.35
C SER A 81 3.87 -11.44 18.57
N CYS A 82 3.86 -10.54 17.59
CA CYS A 82 5.01 -10.23 16.75
C CYS A 82 5.22 -8.73 16.70
N SER A 83 6.44 -8.26 16.90
CA SER A 83 6.79 -6.85 16.75
C SER A 83 7.78 -6.67 15.60
N GLN A 84 7.46 -5.78 14.67
CA GLN A 84 8.29 -5.46 13.52
C GLN A 84 8.40 -3.95 13.35
N LEU A 85 9.63 -3.43 13.37
CA LEU A 85 9.93 -2.01 13.20
C LEU A 85 9.09 -1.09 14.11
N GLY A 86 8.93 -1.48 15.40
CA GLY A 86 8.19 -0.70 16.38
C GLY A 86 6.67 -0.75 16.23
N ARG A 87 6.14 -1.69 15.43
CA ARG A 87 4.71 -1.99 15.31
C ARG A 87 4.40 -3.38 15.83
N ASP A 88 3.34 -3.50 16.60
CA ASP A 88 2.91 -4.75 17.19
C ASP A 88 1.78 -5.37 16.37
N PHE A 89 1.91 -6.67 16.12
CA PHE A 89 0.95 -7.49 15.40
C PHE A 89 0.59 -8.71 16.24
N SER A 90 -0.60 -9.24 16.05
CA SER A 90 -1.03 -10.53 16.59
C SER A 90 -1.17 -11.52 15.44
N VAL A 91 -0.48 -12.63 15.53
CA VAL A 91 -0.56 -13.72 14.55
C VAL A 91 -1.35 -14.87 15.15
N LYS A 92 -2.54 -15.12 14.60
CA LYS A 92 -3.36 -16.27 14.98
C LYS A 92 -3.05 -17.42 14.04
N MET A 93 -2.50 -18.49 14.63
CA MET A 93 -2.20 -19.74 13.93
C MET A 93 -3.36 -20.70 14.08
N ILE A 94 -4.01 -21.05 12.97
CA ILE A 94 -5.14 -21.95 12.93
C ILE A 94 -4.72 -23.23 12.22
N VAL A 95 -4.66 -24.36 12.97
CA VAL A 95 -4.25 -25.65 12.43
C VAL A 95 -5.48 -26.55 12.28
N ARG A 96 -5.70 -27.04 11.07
CA ARG A 96 -6.78 -27.96 10.74
C ARG A 96 -6.26 -29.24 10.10
N GLY A 97 -6.99 -30.33 10.32
CA GLY A 97 -6.74 -31.60 9.66
C GLY A 97 -7.02 -31.52 8.14
N THR A 98 -6.32 -32.36 7.40
CA THR A 98 -6.61 -32.59 5.99
C THR A 98 -7.11 -34.03 5.81
N PRO A 99 -7.72 -34.41 4.66
CA PRO A 99 -8.12 -35.79 4.40
C PRO A 99 -6.96 -36.79 4.53
N ASN A 100 -5.72 -36.34 4.28
CA ASN A 100 -4.53 -37.15 4.53
C ASN A 100 -3.94 -36.81 5.90
N PRO A 101 -3.90 -37.77 6.89
CA PRO A 101 -3.46 -37.52 8.25
C PRO A 101 -1.97 -37.12 8.37
N ASN A 102 -1.19 -37.31 7.33
CA ASN A 102 0.23 -36.90 7.29
C ASN A 102 0.42 -35.41 6.98
N PHE A 103 -0.65 -34.68 6.67
CA PHE A 103 -0.61 -33.25 6.37
C PHE A 103 -1.52 -32.47 7.31
N ARG A 104 -1.14 -31.24 7.56
CA ARG A 104 -1.97 -30.24 8.28
C ARG A 104 -2.06 -28.97 7.44
N ARG A 105 -3.23 -28.39 7.41
CA ARG A 105 -3.44 -27.05 6.87
C ARG A 105 -3.24 -26.05 8.00
N VAL A 106 -2.33 -25.12 7.80
CA VAL A 106 -1.99 -24.07 8.75
C VAL A 106 -2.33 -22.73 8.11
N GLU A 107 -3.13 -21.94 8.82
CA GLU A 107 -3.47 -20.58 8.45
C GLU A 107 -2.87 -19.62 9.48
N ALA A 108 -2.03 -18.69 9.03
CA ALA A 108 -1.51 -17.58 9.82
C ALA A 108 -2.31 -16.33 9.49
N GLN A 109 -3.18 -15.92 10.40
CA GLN A 109 -3.98 -14.69 10.28
C GLN A 109 -3.30 -13.60 11.10
N VAL A 110 -2.97 -12.48 10.45
CA VAL A 110 -2.29 -11.35 11.10
C VAL A 110 -3.27 -10.22 11.34
N PHE A 111 -3.26 -9.73 12.56
CA PHE A 111 -4.08 -8.60 13.03
C PHE A 111 -3.16 -7.46 13.49
N ASP A 112 -3.64 -6.24 13.35
CA ASP A 112 -2.96 -5.07 13.90
C ASP A 112 -3.21 -4.90 15.41
N ASP A 113 -2.68 -3.83 15.99
CA ASP A 113 -2.85 -3.44 17.39
C ASP A 113 -4.31 -3.14 17.79
N LYS A 114 -5.21 -3.02 16.81
CA LYS A 114 -6.65 -2.75 16.99
C LYS A 114 -7.52 -3.95 16.61
N ASP A 115 -6.95 -5.15 16.58
CA ASP A 115 -7.62 -6.39 16.18
C ASP A 115 -8.25 -6.36 14.78
N ARG A 116 -7.73 -5.52 13.87
CA ARG A 116 -8.20 -5.48 12.49
C ARG A 116 -7.39 -6.49 11.66
N PRO A 117 -8.07 -7.37 10.90
CA PRO A 117 -7.38 -8.33 10.07
C PRO A 117 -6.62 -7.63 8.93
N LEU A 118 -5.35 -7.98 8.73
CA LEU A 118 -4.50 -7.43 7.69
C LEU A 118 -4.34 -8.41 6.54
N LEU A 119 -3.93 -9.64 6.85
CA LEU A 119 -3.73 -10.69 5.85
C LEU A 119 -3.83 -12.08 6.46
N THR A 120 -3.98 -13.07 5.59
CA THR A 120 -3.95 -14.50 5.96
C THR A 120 -3.05 -15.24 4.98
N ILE A 121 -2.09 -16.01 5.51
CA ILE A 121 -1.26 -16.93 4.74
C ILE A 121 -1.66 -18.35 5.09
N THR A 122 -1.95 -19.14 4.07
CA THR A 122 -2.29 -20.56 4.24
C THR A 122 -1.17 -21.43 3.67
N THR A 123 -0.75 -22.44 4.42
CA THR A 123 0.24 -23.43 4.00
C THR A 123 -0.17 -24.84 4.42
N ILE A 124 0.47 -25.81 3.80
CA ILE A 124 0.35 -27.23 4.16
C ILE A 124 1.68 -27.68 4.76
N VAL A 125 1.61 -28.29 5.92
CA VAL A 125 2.78 -28.85 6.63
C VAL A 125 2.67 -30.36 6.64
N GLY A 126 3.72 -31.03 6.16
CA GLY A 126 3.84 -32.48 6.21
C GLY A 126 4.51 -32.97 7.48
N ARG A 127 4.23 -34.19 7.92
CA ARG A 127 4.82 -34.81 9.12
C ARG A 127 6.33 -34.99 9.02
N ASN A 128 6.87 -35.10 7.81
CA ASN A 128 8.29 -35.42 7.56
C ASN A 128 8.99 -34.32 6.72
N SER A 129 8.49 -33.11 6.76
CA SER A 129 9.10 -31.98 6.01
C SER A 129 10.12 -31.22 6.85
#